data_27b5c511af01d5a5291e99551a5717d5
#
_entry.id   27b5c511af01d5a5291e99551a5717d5
#
_cell.length_a   1.000
_cell.length_b   1.000
_cell.length_c   1.000
_cell.angle_alpha   90.00
_cell.angle_beta   90.00
_cell.angle_gamma   90.00
#
_symmetry.space_group_name_H-M   'P 1'
#
loop_
_entity.id
_entity.type
_entity.pdbx_description
1 polymer ?
#
loop_
_entity_poly.entity_id
_entity_poly.type
_entity_poly.pdbx_seq_one_letter_code
_entity_poly.pdbx_strand_id
1 'polypeptide(L)'
;MNLFKYTAFILISLISVYAPYVAYLNNSPNTVIENIDIEIGESISQVAFELSDHNFLDKLFLRYFIFSNKIDSFKAGEYSINNKSMKEIFVDFSSGNTVTHKLVIKEGTNIYELNEVINQSQLNNDCIMLSCIQSDFGYLEGILYPDTYFYKKGMKASSILNLSYNRLKSSLDEMHSSYLKKNNLNNSEILILASIVEKEAGNDQEKDLIAGVFLNRLNLNMRLQADPTIIYGLLPNFDGDIKKSDILDKNNKYNTYMINGLPPSPIAVSSLSSIKSVYEGVPSDYLFFVADSKTSHYFSKTYKEHLNKIKELGLDK
;
A
#
# COMPACT_ATOMS: atom_id res chain seq x y z
N MET A 1 -21.52 20.74 -68.34
CA MET A 1 -20.25 21.31 -67.83
C MET A 1 -20.34 22.07 -66.49
N ASN A 2 -21.44 22.76 -66.22
CA ASN A 2 -21.62 23.51 -64.96
C ASN A 2 -21.85 22.62 -63.72
N LEU A 3 -22.68 21.56 -63.86
CA LEU A 3 -22.98 20.66 -62.74
C LEU A 3 -21.72 19.97 -62.17
N PHE A 4 -20.82 19.49 -63.02
CA PHE A 4 -19.56 18.88 -62.64
C PHE A 4 -18.63 19.87 -61.90
N LYS A 5 -18.61 21.12 -62.33
CA LYS A 5 -17.82 22.19 -61.65
C LYS A 5 -18.40 22.50 -60.27
N TYR A 6 -19.72 22.53 -60.11
CA TYR A 6 -20.38 22.75 -58.81
C TYR A 6 -20.16 21.56 -57.86
N THR A 7 -20.27 20.34 -58.34
CA THR A 7 -19.99 19.15 -57.53
C THR A 7 -18.54 19.06 -57.11
N ALA A 8 -17.58 19.36 -58.00
CA ALA A 8 -16.17 19.41 -57.70
C ALA A 8 -15.85 20.51 -56.67
N PHE A 9 -16.44 21.69 -56.80
CA PHE A 9 -16.27 22.79 -55.85
C PHE A 9 -16.81 22.44 -54.44
N ILE A 10 -18.00 21.82 -54.37
CA ILE A 10 -18.57 21.37 -53.08
C ILE A 10 -17.66 20.28 -52.43
N LEU A 11 -17.16 19.34 -53.22
CA LEU A 11 -16.25 18.30 -52.72
C LEU A 11 -14.94 18.86 -52.20
N ILE A 12 -14.34 19.79 -52.91
CA ILE A 12 -13.11 20.49 -52.47
C ILE A 12 -13.36 21.28 -51.21
N SER A 13 -14.49 21.99 -51.10
CA SER A 13 -14.88 22.73 -49.91
C SER A 13 -15.12 21.82 -48.72
N LEU A 14 -15.76 20.69 -48.90
CA LEU A 14 -15.95 19.67 -47.85
C LEU A 14 -14.58 19.10 -47.37
N ILE A 15 -13.71 18.75 -48.31
CA ILE A 15 -12.37 18.23 -48.00
C ILE A 15 -11.54 19.29 -47.25
N SER A 16 -11.61 20.55 -47.67
CA SER A 16 -10.84 21.65 -47.06
C SER A 16 -11.24 21.95 -45.60
N VAL A 17 -12.45 21.59 -45.15
CA VAL A 17 -12.89 21.71 -43.77
C VAL A 17 -12.70 20.40 -42.98
N TYR A 18 -13.02 19.26 -43.63
CA TYR A 18 -12.98 17.96 -42.98
C TYR A 18 -11.54 17.48 -42.72
N ALA A 19 -10.62 17.69 -43.66
CA ALA A 19 -9.23 17.24 -43.50
C ALA A 19 -8.50 17.92 -42.32
N PRO A 20 -8.58 19.24 -42.09
CA PRO A 20 -8.02 19.85 -40.89
C PRO A 20 -8.68 19.38 -39.59
N TYR A 21 -9.99 19.11 -39.59
CA TYR A 21 -10.68 18.55 -38.43
C TYR A 21 -10.15 17.14 -38.06
N VAL A 22 -9.99 16.27 -39.04
CA VAL A 22 -9.41 14.93 -38.84
C VAL A 22 -7.96 15.02 -38.38
N ALA A 23 -7.19 15.94 -38.97
CA ALA A 23 -5.81 16.18 -38.55
C ALA A 23 -5.74 16.64 -37.08
N TYR A 24 -6.58 17.58 -36.66
CA TYR A 24 -6.69 18.04 -35.27
C TYR A 24 -6.98 16.90 -34.32
N LEU A 25 -7.95 16.04 -34.63
CA LEU A 25 -8.32 14.92 -33.77
C LEU A 25 -7.24 13.86 -33.65
N ASN A 26 -6.44 13.67 -34.68
CA ASN A 26 -5.38 12.64 -34.70
C ASN A 26 -4.03 13.15 -34.19
N ASN A 27 -3.86 14.47 -34.05
CA ASN A 27 -2.65 15.03 -33.48
C ASN A 27 -2.65 14.88 -31.94
N SER A 28 -1.46 14.73 -31.39
CA SER A 28 -1.24 14.82 -29.94
C SER A 28 -1.13 16.28 -29.50
N PRO A 29 -1.53 16.64 -28.28
CA PRO A 29 -1.28 17.97 -27.73
C PRO A 29 0.21 18.31 -27.76
N ASN A 30 0.52 19.55 -28.11
CA ASN A 30 1.91 20.05 -28.07
C ASN A 30 2.25 20.53 -26.64
N THR A 31 2.28 19.59 -25.68
CA THR A 31 2.56 19.90 -24.28
C THR A 31 3.56 18.91 -23.70
N VAL A 32 4.35 19.38 -22.71
CA VAL A 32 5.30 18.56 -21.94
C VAL A 32 4.61 17.89 -20.73
N ILE A 33 3.36 18.23 -20.48
CA ILE A 33 2.59 17.71 -19.35
C ILE A 33 2.16 16.28 -19.65
N GLU A 34 2.42 15.34 -18.74
CA GLU A 34 2.00 13.94 -18.89
C GLU A 34 0.55 13.70 -18.48
N ASN A 35 0.10 14.41 -17.43
CA ASN A 35 -1.25 14.29 -16.89
C ASN A 35 -1.90 15.67 -16.78
N ILE A 36 -3.22 15.73 -16.95
CA ILE A 36 -4.05 16.91 -16.72
C ILE A 36 -5.13 16.61 -15.68
N ASP A 37 -5.41 17.57 -14.81
CA ASP A 37 -6.51 17.50 -13.85
C ASP A 37 -7.71 18.26 -14.38
N ILE A 38 -8.88 17.65 -14.33
CA ILE A 38 -10.18 18.31 -14.59
C ILE A 38 -10.89 18.47 -13.25
N GLU A 39 -11.18 19.72 -12.88
CA GLU A 39 -11.87 20.03 -11.63
C GLU A 39 -13.39 19.84 -11.75
N ILE A 40 -14.04 19.64 -10.60
CA ILE A 40 -15.52 19.53 -10.56
C ILE A 40 -16.15 20.85 -10.99
N GLY A 41 -16.95 20.80 -12.06
CA GLY A 41 -17.63 21.98 -12.59
C GLY A 41 -16.80 22.80 -13.58
N GLU A 42 -15.62 22.35 -13.93
CA GLU A 42 -14.80 22.97 -14.95
C GLU A 42 -15.45 22.87 -16.34
N SER A 43 -15.40 23.96 -17.10
CA SER A 43 -16.03 23.97 -18.42
C SER A 43 -15.19 23.22 -19.45
N ILE A 44 -15.86 22.45 -20.33
CA ILE A 44 -15.20 21.80 -21.47
C ILE A 44 -14.32 22.77 -22.27
N SER A 45 -14.76 24.03 -22.38
CA SER A 45 -14.01 25.06 -23.13
C SER A 45 -12.70 25.46 -22.44
N GLN A 46 -12.63 25.44 -21.10
CA GLN A 46 -11.40 25.72 -20.35
C GLN A 46 -10.39 24.59 -20.51
N VAL A 47 -10.81 23.36 -20.25
CA VAL A 47 -9.96 22.17 -20.40
C VAL A 47 -9.37 22.05 -21.80
N ALA A 48 -10.20 22.28 -22.82
CA ALA A 48 -9.74 22.25 -24.21
C ALA A 48 -8.80 23.42 -24.57
N PHE A 49 -8.96 24.56 -23.90
CA PHE A 49 -8.07 25.70 -24.09
C PHE A 49 -6.65 25.42 -23.59
N GLU A 50 -6.51 24.69 -22.52
CA GLU A 50 -5.21 24.27 -21.97
C GLU A 50 -4.48 23.28 -22.88
N LEU A 51 -5.22 22.47 -23.65
CA LEU A 51 -4.66 21.46 -24.54
C LEU A 51 -4.40 21.96 -25.97
N SER A 52 -4.95 23.12 -26.34
CA SER A 52 -4.85 23.65 -27.69
C SER A 52 -3.84 24.80 -27.75
N ASP A 53 -3.23 25.02 -28.93
CA ASP A 53 -2.35 26.18 -29.22
C ASP A 53 -3.09 27.52 -29.27
N HIS A 54 -4.25 27.64 -28.58
CA HIS A 54 -5.13 28.82 -28.53
C HIS A 54 -5.69 29.24 -29.89
N ASN A 55 -5.72 28.31 -30.87
CA ASN A 55 -6.22 28.57 -32.20
C ASN A 55 -7.77 28.57 -32.23
N PHE A 56 -8.36 29.52 -32.96
CA PHE A 56 -9.80 29.63 -33.13
C PHE A 56 -10.42 28.37 -33.78
N LEU A 57 -9.70 27.75 -34.72
CA LEU A 57 -10.18 26.53 -35.42
C LEU A 57 -10.27 25.34 -34.45
N ASP A 58 -9.36 25.20 -33.51
CA ASP A 58 -9.37 24.10 -32.54
C ASP A 58 -10.63 24.17 -31.66
N LYS A 59 -11.06 25.37 -31.29
CA LYS A 59 -12.34 25.56 -30.55
C LYS A 59 -13.55 25.15 -31.37
N LEU A 60 -13.55 25.43 -32.66
CA LEU A 60 -14.63 24.99 -33.55
C LEU A 60 -14.63 23.48 -33.74
N PHE A 61 -13.48 22.87 -33.92
CA PHE A 61 -13.34 21.42 -34.09
C PHE A 61 -13.75 20.68 -32.82
N LEU A 62 -13.37 21.18 -31.66
CA LEU A 62 -13.83 20.63 -30.39
C LEU A 62 -15.35 20.73 -30.22
N ARG A 63 -15.95 21.91 -30.48
CA ARG A 63 -17.41 22.07 -30.39
C ARG A 63 -18.13 21.10 -31.33
N TYR A 64 -17.62 20.90 -32.53
CA TYR A 64 -18.19 19.96 -33.48
C TYR A 64 -18.04 18.50 -32.97
N PHE A 65 -16.88 18.17 -32.40
CA PHE A 65 -16.64 16.86 -31.81
C PHE A 65 -17.61 16.57 -30.65
N ILE A 66 -17.77 17.51 -29.73
CA ILE A 66 -18.70 17.42 -28.59
C ILE A 66 -20.14 17.22 -29.09
N PHE A 67 -20.57 18.06 -30.02
CA PHE A 67 -21.93 18.00 -30.58
C PHE A 67 -22.18 16.69 -31.31
N SER A 68 -21.26 16.27 -32.19
CA SER A 68 -21.41 15.06 -33.00
C SER A 68 -21.36 13.77 -32.16
N ASN A 69 -20.65 13.75 -31.04
CA ASN A 69 -20.56 12.62 -30.14
C ASN A 69 -21.52 12.70 -28.93
N LYS A 70 -22.37 13.71 -28.87
CA LYS A 70 -23.36 13.93 -27.79
C LYS A 70 -22.71 13.90 -26.40
N ILE A 71 -21.60 14.61 -26.26
CA ILE A 71 -20.87 14.72 -24.98
C ILE A 71 -21.49 15.85 -24.17
N ASP A 72 -22.10 15.51 -23.02
CA ASP A 72 -22.75 16.48 -22.16
C ASP A 72 -21.75 17.20 -21.24
N SER A 73 -20.74 16.46 -20.74
CA SER A 73 -19.71 16.99 -19.85
C SER A 73 -18.43 16.17 -19.89
N PHE A 74 -17.33 16.77 -19.52
CA PHE A 74 -16.12 16.06 -19.13
C PHE A 74 -16.20 15.71 -17.64
N LYS A 75 -15.75 14.51 -17.30
CA LYS A 75 -15.78 14.06 -15.90
C LYS A 75 -14.54 14.56 -15.18
N ALA A 76 -14.74 15.02 -13.95
CA ALA A 76 -13.63 15.45 -13.11
C ALA A 76 -12.67 14.31 -12.78
N GLY A 77 -11.37 14.62 -12.67
CA GLY A 77 -10.32 13.65 -12.34
C GLY A 77 -9.01 13.92 -13.06
N GLU A 78 -8.02 13.11 -12.78
CA GLU A 78 -6.69 13.16 -13.41
C GLU A 78 -6.67 12.25 -14.63
N TYR A 79 -6.18 12.77 -15.76
CA TYR A 79 -6.12 12.05 -17.03
C TYR A 79 -4.71 12.05 -17.59
N SER A 80 -4.25 10.91 -18.10
CA SER A 80 -3.02 10.84 -18.85
C SER A 80 -3.26 11.26 -20.30
N ILE A 81 -2.47 12.24 -20.75
CA ILE A 81 -2.51 12.76 -22.12
C ILE A 81 -1.25 12.38 -22.93
N ASN A 82 -0.29 11.76 -22.29
CA ASN A 82 0.96 11.35 -22.93
C ASN A 82 0.72 10.31 -24.03
N ASN A 83 1.29 10.54 -25.20
CA ASN A 83 1.19 9.68 -26.38
C ASN A 83 -0.24 9.41 -26.88
N LYS A 84 -1.18 10.29 -26.56
CA LYS A 84 -2.58 10.18 -27.02
C LYS A 84 -2.92 11.29 -28.03
N SER A 85 -3.79 10.96 -28.97
CA SER A 85 -4.42 11.94 -29.86
C SER A 85 -5.49 12.74 -29.11
N MET A 86 -5.80 13.93 -29.62
CA MET A 86 -6.91 14.76 -29.08
C MET A 86 -8.21 14.01 -29.00
N LYS A 87 -8.51 13.15 -29.97
CA LYS A 87 -9.71 12.28 -29.98
C LYS A 87 -9.71 11.33 -28.77
N GLU A 88 -8.62 10.62 -28.53
CA GLU A 88 -8.51 9.68 -27.41
C GLU A 88 -8.64 10.40 -26.08
N ILE A 89 -8.02 11.57 -25.94
CA ILE A 89 -8.11 12.41 -24.75
C ILE A 89 -9.56 12.82 -24.46
N PHE A 90 -10.28 13.33 -25.47
CA PHE A 90 -11.68 13.73 -25.29
C PHE A 90 -12.61 12.55 -25.02
N VAL A 91 -12.34 11.38 -25.57
CA VAL A 91 -13.05 10.14 -25.24
C VAL A 91 -12.78 9.75 -23.78
N ASP A 92 -11.54 9.81 -23.31
CA ASP A 92 -11.20 9.54 -21.92
C ASP A 92 -11.89 10.51 -20.97
N PHE A 93 -11.90 11.80 -21.27
CA PHE A 93 -12.58 12.84 -20.47
C PHE A 93 -14.09 12.59 -20.38
N SER A 94 -14.73 12.21 -21.47
CA SER A 94 -16.16 11.95 -21.50
C SER A 94 -16.55 10.64 -20.83
N SER A 95 -15.72 9.60 -20.97
CA SER A 95 -15.94 8.29 -20.36
C SER A 95 -15.55 8.26 -18.87
N GLY A 96 -14.65 9.14 -18.44
CA GLY A 96 -14.06 9.15 -17.08
C GLY A 96 -12.96 8.11 -16.91
N ASN A 97 -12.20 7.84 -17.96
CA ASN A 97 -11.04 6.95 -17.92
C ASN A 97 -9.84 7.63 -17.26
N THR A 98 -9.96 7.89 -15.97
CA THR A 98 -8.96 8.61 -15.15
C THR A 98 -7.77 7.74 -14.79
N VAL A 99 -6.63 8.38 -14.49
CA VAL A 99 -5.41 7.74 -13.97
C VAL A 99 -5.74 6.94 -12.71
N THR A 100 -5.13 5.79 -12.58
CA THR A 100 -5.25 4.95 -11.39
C THR A 100 -3.91 4.88 -10.69
N HIS A 101 -3.88 5.32 -9.45
CA HIS A 101 -2.74 5.24 -8.55
C HIS A 101 -2.79 3.98 -7.70
N LYS A 102 -1.68 3.65 -7.05
CA LYS A 102 -1.60 2.51 -6.13
C LYS A 102 -1.01 2.93 -4.79
N LEU A 103 -1.64 2.47 -3.71
CA LEU A 103 -1.10 2.47 -2.36
C LEU A 103 -0.68 1.05 -2.02
N VAL A 104 0.58 0.83 -1.71
CA VAL A 104 1.08 -0.49 -1.31
C VAL A 104 1.28 -0.50 0.20
N ILE A 105 0.48 -1.30 0.90
CA ILE A 105 0.67 -1.59 2.32
C ILE A 105 1.53 -2.85 2.37
N LYS A 106 2.80 -2.69 2.72
CA LYS A 106 3.77 -3.80 2.75
C LYS A 106 3.74 -4.51 4.10
N GLU A 107 4.02 -5.79 4.07
CA GLU A 107 4.33 -6.58 5.26
C GLU A 107 5.52 -5.98 6.01
N GLY A 108 5.51 -6.02 7.33
CA GLY A 108 6.54 -5.44 8.17
C GLY A 108 6.54 -3.92 8.29
N THR A 109 5.64 -3.20 7.57
CA THR A 109 5.49 -1.73 7.68
C THR A 109 4.79 -1.36 8.99
N ASN A 110 5.33 -0.38 9.72
CA ASN A 110 4.70 0.17 10.92
C ASN A 110 3.83 1.40 10.60
N ILE A 111 3.06 1.87 11.58
CA ILE A 111 2.12 2.99 11.42
C ILE A 111 2.82 4.31 11.04
N TYR A 112 4.06 4.54 11.48
CA TYR A 112 4.82 5.75 11.14
C TYR A 112 5.23 5.74 9.67
N GLU A 113 5.80 4.63 9.20
CA GLU A 113 6.19 4.43 7.80
C GLU A 113 4.96 4.49 6.88
N LEU A 114 3.85 3.86 7.29
CA LEU A 114 2.62 3.88 6.53
C LEU A 114 2.05 5.30 6.40
N ASN A 115 2.04 6.07 7.49
CA ASN A 115 1.57 7.45 7.47
C ASN A 115 2.40 8.32 6.52
N GLU A 116 3.70 8.09 6.44
CA GLU A 116 4.59 8.76 5.49
C GLU A 116 4.25 8.39 4.04
N VAL A 117 4.05 7.10 3.76
CA VAL A 117 3.64 6.61 2.42
C VAL A 117 2.31 7.23 2.00
N ILE A 118 1.34 7.36 2.90
CA ILE A 118 0.06 8.00 2.61
C ILE A 118 0.24 9.50 2.34
N ASN A 119 1.05 10.20 3.12
CA ASN A 119 1.32 11.63 2.93
C ASN A 119 2.01 11.93 1.60
N GLN A 120 2.83 11.02 1.09
CA GLN A 120 3.51 11.13 -0.21
C GLN A 120 2.63 10.69 -1.39
N SER A 121 1.47 10.13 -1.12
CA SER A 121 0.54 9.65 -2.15
C SER A 121 -0.36 10.77 -2.71
N GLN A 122 -1.16 10.45 -3.72
CA GLN A 122 -2.19 11.35 -4.28
C GLN A 122 -3.54 11.22 -3.54
N LEU A 123 -3.57 10.56 -2.38
CA LEU A 123 -4.74 10.49 -1.50
C LEU A 123 -4.93 11.79 -0.72
N ASN A 124 -6.18 12.10 -0.41
CA ASN A 124 -6.48 13.06 0.65
C ASN A 124 -6.34 12.34 2.00
N ASN A 125 -5.28 12.67 2.76
CA ASN A 125 -5.04 12.05 4.06
C ASN A 125 -5.95 12.61 5.15
N ASP A 126 -7.16 12.08 5.23
CA ASP A 126 -8.15 12.34 6.29
C ASP A 126 -8.06 11.35 7.46
N CYS A 127 -6.96 10.58 7.55
CA CYS A 127 -6.80 9.46 8.49
C CYS A 127 -5.37 9.35 9.06
N ILE A 128 -4.89 10.45 9.62
CA ILE A 128 -3.53 10.54 10.18
C ILE A 128 -3.34 9.48 11.27
N MET A 129 -2.25 8.70 11.18
CA MET A 129 -1.94 7.64 12.15
C MET A 129 -3.11 6.69 12.39
N LEU A 130 -3.86 6.34 11.33
CA LEU A 130 -5.03 5.47 11.34
C LEU A 130 -6.18 5.92 12.25
N SER A 131 -6.24 7.21 12.59
CA SER A 131 -7.24 7.77 13.52
C SER A 131 -8.70 7.64 13.07
N CYS A 132 -8.93 7.35 11.79
CA CYS A 132 -10.27 7.14 11.23
C CYS A 132 -10.82 5.72 11.46
N ILE A 133 -9.99 4.78 11.92
CA ILE A 133 -10.36 3.37 12.08
C ILE A 133 -10.90 3.16 13.52
N GLN A 134 -12.10 2.61 13.61
CA GLN A 134 -12.63 2.11 14.88
C GLN A 134 -12.17 0.65 15.04
N SER A 135 -11.05 0.48 15.75
CA SER A 135 -10.44 -0.82 15.94
C SER A 135 -11.14 -1.63 17.03
N ASP A 136 -11.48 -2.88 16.74
CA ASP A 136 -11.98 -3.85 17.71
C ASP A 136 -10.86 -4.46 18.58
N PHE A 137 -9.58 -4.17 18.25
CA PHE A 137 -8.41 -4.76 18.93
C PHE A 137 -7.86 -3.93 20.08
N GLY A 138 -8.33 -2.69 20.27
CA GLY A 138 -7.85 -1.77 21.31
C GLY A 138 -6.56 -1.02 20.97
N TYR A 139 -6.03 -1.19 19.74
CA TYR A 139 -4.86 -0.50 19.20
C TYR A 139 -5.05 -0.25 17.69
N LEU A 140 -4.16 0.57 17.10
CA LEU A 140 -4.19 0.94 15.67
C LEU A 140 -3.00 0.38 14.87
N GLU A 141 -1.92 -0.03 15.53
CA GLU A 141 -0.77 -0.62 14.86
C GLU A 141 -1.09 -2.04 14.38
N GLY A 142 -0.60 -2.39 13.16
CA GLY A 142 -0.65 -3.75 12.64
C GLY A 142 -2.03 -4.30 12.26
N ILE A 143 -3.07 -3.44 12.21
CA ILE A 143 -4.46 -3.85 11.96
C ILE A 143 -4.88 -3.80 10.50
N LEU A 144 -3.95 -3.64 9.58
CA LEU A 144 -4.24 -3.55 8.15
C LEU A 144 -3.84 -4.84 7.42
N TYR A 145 -4.58 -5.15 6.37
CA TYR A 145 -4.23 -6.24 5.46
C TYR A 145 -3.17 -5.77 4.46
N PRO A 146 -2.00 -6.41 4.37
CA PRO A 146 -0.96 -6.05 3.41
C PRO A 146 -1.40 -6.41 2.00
N ASP A 147 -1.50 -5.41 1.12
CA ASP A 147 -1.82 -5.58 -0.30
C ASP A 147 -1.57 -4.28 -1.08
N THR A 148 -1.80 -4.35 -2.39
CA THR A 148 -1.83 -3.18 -3.28
C THR A 148 -3.27 -2.70 -3.47
N TYR A 149 -3.54 -1.47 -3.06
CA TYR A 149 -4.84 -0.81 -3.17
C TYR A 149 -4.82 0.22 -4.28
N PHE A 150 -5.78 0.13 -5.20
CA PHE A 150 -5.90 1.07 -6.31
C PHE A 150 -6.86 2.20 -5.95
N TYR A 151 -6.50 3.43 -6.34
CA TYR A 151 -7.29 4.61 -6.02
C TYR A 151 -7.19 5.68 -7.10
N LYS A 152 -8.09 6.68 -7.06
CA LYS A 152 -8.07 7.87 -7.89
C LYS A 152 -7.54 9.05 -7.09
N LYS A 153 -6.83 9.97 -7.75
CA LYS A 153 -6.33 11.21 -7.13
C LYS A 153 -7.42 11.89 -6.30
N GLY A 154 -7.07 12.34 -5.10
CA GLY A 154 -7.99 13.02 -4.17
C GLY A 154 -8.98 12.11 -3.43
N MET A 155 -8.98 10.78 -3.67
CA MET A 155 -9.77 9.88 -2.83
C MET A 155 -9.32 9.97 -1.37
N LYS A 156 -10.26 9.82 -0.44
CA LYS A 156 -9.97 9.81 1.00
C LYS A 156 -9.15 8.58 1.38
N ALA A 157 -8.07 8.77 2.12
CA ALA A 157 -7.26 7.69 2.67
C ALA A 157 -8.10 6.76 3.56
N SER A 158 -9.03 7.32 4.35
CA SER A 158 -9.95 6.56 5.19
C SER A 158 -10.73 5.49 4.44
N SER A 159 -11.09 5.71 3.18
CA SER A 159 -11.82 4.71 2.38
C SER A 159 -10.99 3.45 2.13
N ILE A 160 -9.71 3.62 1.81
CA ILE A 160 -8.78 2.52 1.53
C ILE A 160 -8.38 1.82 2.83
N LEU A 161 -8.09 2.60 3.87
CA LEU A 161 -7.63 2.07 5.15
C LEU A 161 -8.73 1.25 5.84
N ASN A 162 -9.99 1.71 5.80
CA ASN A 162 -11.12 0.92 6.29
C ASN A 162 -11.36 -0.34 5.43
N LEU A 163 -11.17 -0.28 4.12
CA LEU A 163 -11.23 -1.47 3.26
C LEU A 163 -10.16 -2.49 3.68
N SER A 164 -8.93 -2.04 3.90
CA SER A 164 -7.81 -2.87 4.34
C SER A 164 -8.07 -3.49 5.71
N TYR A 165 -8.55 -2.71 6.68
CA TYR A 165 -8.94 -3.17 8.00
C TYR A 165 -10.03 -4.25 7.96
N ASN A 166 -11.11 -4.01 7.21
CA ASN A 166 -12.20 -4.96 7.07
C ASN A 166 -11.73 -6.26 6.39
N ARG A 167 -10.79 -6.16 5.43
CA ARG A 167 -10.20 -7.34 4.80
C ARG A 167 -9.39 -8.17 5.78
N LEU A 168 -8.61 -7.55 6.68
CA LEU A 168 -7.92 -8.26 7.74
C LEU A 168 -8.91 -9.01 8.65
N LYS A 169 -9.99 -8.34 9.08
CA LYS A 169 -11.03 -8.98 9.89
C LYS A 169 -11.63 -10.20 9.21
N SER A 170 -12.03 -10.05 7.94
CA SER A 170 -12.57 -11.16 7.15
C SER A 170 -11.58 -12.32 7.02
N SER A 171 -10.30 -12.03 6.87
CA SER A 171 -9.25 -13.06 6.79
C SER A 171 -9.04 -13.79 8.13
N LEU A 172 -9.19 -13.09 9.26
CA LEU A 172 -9.15 -13.74 10.58
C LEU A 172 -10.38 -14.64 10.80
N ASP A 173 -11.57 -14.22 10.37
CA ASP A 173 -12.80 -15.03 10.46
C ASP A 173 -12.70 -16.28 9.57
N GLU A 174 -12.17 -16.14 8.35
CA GLU A 174 -11.88 -17.26 7.45
C GLU A 174 -10.86 -18.22 8.08
N MET A 175 -9.83 -17.70 8.73
CA MET A 175 -8.83 -18.50 9.43
C MET A 175 -9.44 -19.31 10.55
N HIS A 176 -10.38 -18.76 11.32
CA HIS A 176 -11.14 -19.49 12.35
C HIS A 176 -11.95 -20.65 11.80
N SER A 177 -12.47 -20.54 10.57
CA SER A 177 -13.26 -21.61 9.95
C SER A 177 -12.39 -22.65 9.25
N SER A 178 -11.19 -22.30 8.82
CA SER A 178 -10.33 -23.13 7.94
C SER A 178 -9.21 -23.85 8.69
N TYR A 179 -8.76 -23.32 9.83
CA TYR A 179 -7.58 -23.84 10.53
C TYR A 179 -7.88 -24.18 12.00
N LEU A 180 -7.17 -25.17 12.51
CA LEU A 180 -7.25 -25.56 13.93
C LEU A 180 -6.30 -24.71 14.76
N LYS A 181 -6.88 -23.87 15.62
CA LYS A 181 -6.10 -23.08 16.58
C LYS A 181 -5.53 -23.98 17.67
N LYS A 182 -4.21 -23.90 17.89
CA LYS A 182 -3.49 -24.74 18.84
C LYS A 182 -2.87 -23.98 20.03
N ASN A 183 -3.29 -22.74 20.25
CA ASN A 183 -2.85 -21.93 21.37
C ASN A 183 -4.03 -21.21 22.04
N ASN A 184 -3.79 -20.58 23.20
CA ASN A 184 -4.82 -19.89 23.98
C ASN A 184 -4.89 -18.38 23.70
N LEU A 185 -4.10 -17.86 22.75
CA LEU A 185 -4.07 -16.43 22.43
C LEU A 185 -5.40 -15.99 21.78
N ASN A 186 -5.92 -14.85 22.13
CA ASN A 186 -7.03 -14.23 21.40
C ASN A 186 -6.54 -13.57 20.09
N ASN A 187 -7.43 -13.05 19.24
CA ASN A 187 -7.06 -12.47 17.94
C ASN A 187 -6.11 -11.27 18.09
N SER A 188 -6.32 -10.45 19.14
CA SER A 188 -5.44 -9.31 19.42
C SER A 188 -4.02 -9.79 19.74
N GLU A 189 -3.88 -10.79 20.60
CA GLU A 189 -2.59 -11.37 20.96
C GLU A 189 -1.92 -12.10 19.79
N ILE A 190 -2.69 -12.75 18.92
CA ILE A 190 -2.20 -13.38 17.69
C ILE A 190 -1.57 -12.33 16.77
N LEU A 191 -2.25 -11.19 16.55
CA LEU A 191 -1.71 -10.11 15.71
C LEU A 191 -0.45 -9.50 16.32
N ILE A 192 -0.40 -9.34 17.64
CA ILE A 192 0.81 -8.83 18.33
C ILE A 192 1.98 -9.79 18.10
N LEU A 193 1.80 -11.08 18.36
CA LEU A 193 2.89 -12.05 18.19
C LEU A 193 3.26 -12.22 16.72
N ALA A 194 2.28 -12.24 15.80
CA ALA A 194 2.53 -12.33 14.37
C ALA A 194 3.39 -11.18 13.83
N SER A 195 3.21 -9.96 14.37
CA SER A 195 4.04 -8.81 13.98
C SER A 195 5.50 -8.95 14.43
N ILE A 196 5.74 -9.64 15.53
CA ILE A 196 7.10 -9.95 15.98
C ILE A 196 7.71 -11.03 15.08
N VAL A 197 6.96 -12.10 14.80
CA VAL A 197 7.37 -13.14 13.84
C VAL A 197 7.70 -12.56 12.47
N GLU A 198 6.87 -11.63 11.98
CA GLU A 198 7.08 -10.93 10.70
C GLU A 198 8.41 -10.17 10.64
N LYS A 199 8.79 -9.54 11.75
CA LYS A 199 10.02 -8.74 11.83
C LYS A 199 11.27 -9.57 12.11
N GLU A 200 11.12 -10.77 12.68
CA GLU A 200 12.24 -11.69 12.98
C GLU A 200 12.54 -12.64 11.83
N ALA A 201 11.52 -13.07 11.07
CA ALA A 201 11.70 -14.09 10.03
C ALA A 201 12.50 -13.56 8.84
N GLY A 202 13.59 -14.25 8.50
CA GLY A 202 14.36 -13.97 7.29
C GLY A 202 13.68 -14.45 6.00
N ASN A 203 12.76 -15.42 6.12
CA ASN A 203 11.97 -15.98 5.03
C ASN A 203 10.68 -16.64 5.57
N ASP A 204 9.72 -16.92 4.68
CA ASP A 204 8.44 -17.51 5.06
C ASP A 204 8.55 -18.93 5.65
N GLN A 205 9.57 -19.69 5.28
CA GLN A 205 9.73 -21.10 5.70
C GLN A 205 10.08 -21.22 7.19
N GLU A 206 10.64 -20.18 7.79
CA GLU A 206 11.03 -20.17 9.21
C GLU A 206 9.94 -19.62 10.14
N LYS A 207 8.90 -18.99 9.60
CA LYS A 207 7.85 -18.37 10.40
C LYS A 207 7.20 -19.32 11.39
N ASP A 208 6.97 -20.57 10.99
CA ASP A 208 6.41 -21.61 11.87
C ASP A 208 7.33 -21.94 13.06
N LEU A 209 8.64 -22.06 12.81
CA LEU A 209 9.60 -22.36 13.86
C LEU A 209 9.80 -21.17 14.81
N ILE A 210 9.89 -19.96 14.27
CA ILE A 210 10.02 -18.72 15.07
C ILE A 210 8.77 -18.52 15.92
N ALA A 211 7.56 -18.69 15.33
CA ALA A 211 6.30 -18.65 16.08
C ALA A 211 6.28 -19.69 17.19
N GLY A 212 6.75 -20.93 16.90
CA GLY A 212 6.88 -22.01 17.88
C GLY A 212 7.80 -21.65 19.05
N VAL A 213 8.96 -21.04 18.80
CA VAL A 213 9.87 -20.56 19.87
C VAL A 213 9.17 -19.54 20.76
N PHE A 214 8.51 -18.54 20.18
CA PHE A 214 7.83 -17.50 20.96
C PHE A 214 6.64 -18.06 21.76
N LEU A 215 5.84 -18.94 21.18
CA LEU A 215 4.74 -19.61 21.88
C LEU A 215 5.26 -20.46 23.06
N ASN A 216 6.37 -21.19 22.88
CA ASN A 216 7.01 -21.95 23.94
C ASN A 216 7.53 -21.05 25.06
N ARG A 217 8.17 -19.91 24.73
CA ARG A 217 8.61 -18.92 25.72
C ARG A 217 7.44 -18.34 26.51
N LEU A 218 6.33 -17.99 25.85
CA LEU A 218 5.12 -17.50 26.51
C LEU A 218 4.56 -18.54 27.49
N ASN A 219 4.46 -19.80 27.07
CA ASN A 219 3.98 -20.92 27.89
C ASN A 219 4.85 -21.16 29.13
N LEU A 220 6.16 -20.90 29.01
CA LEU A 220 7.12 -21.06 30.11
C LEU A 220 7.34 -19.75 30.91
N ASN A 221 6.54 -18.71 30.67
CA ASN A 221 6.73 -17.38 31.26
C ASN A 221 8.14 -16.78 31.00
N MET A 222 8.78 -17.15 29.92
CA MET A 222 10.05 -16.58 29.46
C MET A 222 9.79 -15.27 28.71
N ARG A 223 10.73 -14.34 28.80
CA ARG A 223 10.73 -13.10 28.00
C ARG A 223 10.95 -13.42 26.53
N LEU A 224 10.29 -12.68 25.62
CA LEU A 224 10.41 -12.90 24.18
C LEU A 224 11.79 -12.50 23.65
N GLN A 225 12.38 -11.42 24.16
CA GLN A 225 13.71 -10.92 23.80
C GLN A 225 13.89 -10.75 22.29
N ALA A 226 12.98 -10.04 21.67
CA ALA A 226 12.94 -9.74 20.24
C ALA A 226 13.40 -8.30 20.01
N ASP A 227 14.50 -8.09 19.31
CA ASP A 227 15.10 -6.79 19.03
C ASP A 227 14.13 -5.81 18.34
N PRO A 228 13.31 -6.24 17.35
CA PRO A 228 12.36 -5.36 16.69
C PRO A 228 11.37 -4.67 17.63
N THR A 229 11.10 -5.27 18.79
CA THR A 229 10.21 -4.68 19.79
C THR A 229 10.87 -3.49 20.51
N ILE A 230 12.19 -3.54 20.74
CA ILE A 230 12.95 -2.39 21.27
C ILE A 230 12.89 -1.25 20.26
N ILE A 231 13.23 -1.55 19.00
CA ILE A 231 13.25 -0.59 17.89
C ILE A 231 11.91 0.14 17.79
N TYR A 232 10.81 -0.61 17.77
CA TYR A 232 9.47 -0.02 17.66
C TYR A 232 9.16 0.94 18.82
N GLY A 233 9.52 0.59 20.03
CA GLY A 233 9.31 1.45 21.21
C GLY A 233 10.18 2.72 21.23
N LEU A 234 11.23 2.80 20.40
CA LEU A 234 12.08 3.98 20.20
C LEU A 234 11.58 4.88 19.05
N LEU A 235 10.62 4.42 18.23
CA LEU A 235 10.09 5.23 17.13
C LEU A 235 9.32 6.45 17.66
N PRO A 236 9.34 7.58 16.91
CA PRO A 236 10.01 7.79 15.61
C PRO A 236 11.50 8.18 15.71
N ASN A 237 12.11 8.17 16.89
CA ASN A 237 13.45 8.72 17.15
C ASN A 237 14.58 7.68 17.13
N PHE A 238 14.33 6.47 16.61
CA PHE A 238 15.36 5.44 16.48
C PHE A 238 16.46 5.86 15.49
N ASP A 239 17.73 5.81 15.93
CA ASP A 239 18.89 6.30 15.18
C ASP A 239 19.61 5.22 14.33
N GLY A 240 19.07 3.99 14.30
CA GLY A 240 19.57 2.89 13.46
C GLY A 240 20.43 1.86 14.20
N ASP A 241 20.80 2.08 15.48
CA ASP A 241 21.57 1.14 16.30
C ASP A 241 20.94 0.94 17.68
N ILE A 242 20.86 -0.32 18.14
CA ILE A 242 20.37 -0.68 19.48
C ILE A 242 21.53 -0.60 20.46
N LYS A 243 21.46 0.34 21.39
CA LYS A 243 22.46 0.50 22.44
C LYS A 243 22.15 -0.38 23.65
N LYS A 244 23.16 -0.67 24.44
CA LYS A 244 22.99 -1.39 25.71
C LYS A 244 22.00 -0.71 26.65
N SER A 245 21.93 0.63 26.65
CA SER A 245 20.93 1.40 27.37
C SER A 245 19.51 1.05 26.96
N ASP A 246 19.27 0.87 25.65
CA ASP A 246 17.94 0.59 25.10
C ASP A 246 17.47 -0.82 25.47
N ILE A 247 18.40 -1.80 25.46
CA ILE A 247 18.12 -3.17 25.93
C ILE A 247 17.71 -3.18 27.40
N LEU A 248 18.31 -2.30 28.22
CA LEU A 248 18.07 -2.22 29.67
C LEU A 248 16.96 -1.23 30.04
N ASP A 249 16.37 -0.53 29.07
CA ASP A 249 15.33 0.46 29.35
C ASP A 249 14.01 -0.22 29.75
N LYS A 250 13.63 -0.02 31.01
CA LYS A 250 12.37 -0.49 31.60
C LYS A 250 11.18 0.42 31.27
N ASN A 251 11.43 1.64 30.77
CA ASN A 251 10.37 2.59 30.42
C ASN A 251 9.82 2.33 29.03
N ASN A 252 10.59 1.67 28.17
CA ASN A 252 10.12 1.24 26.86
C ASN A 252 9.14 0.06 27.04
N LYS A 253 7.84 0.35 26.93
CA LYS A 253 6.75 -0.63 27.09
C LYS A 253 6.74 -1.76 26.06
N TYR A 254 7.45 -1.60 24.97
CA TYR A 254 7.61 -2.63 23.93
C TYR A 254 8.85 -3.52 24.16
N ASN A 255 9.76 -3.13 25.04
CA ASN A 255 11.02 -3.84 25.26
C ASN A 255 10.79 -5.24 25.85
N THR A 256 10.72 -6.25 25.00
CA THR A 256 10.52 -7.65 25.41
C THR A 256 11.73 -8.29 26.11
N TYR A 257 12.84 -7.57 26.29
CA TYR A 257 13.91 -7.95 27.21
C TYR A 257 13.59 -7.56 28.67
N MET A 258 12.69 -6.57 28.87
CA MET A 258 12.35 -6.06 30.19
C MET A 258 10.95 -6.42 30.66
N ILE A 259 9.99 -6.57 29.72
CA ILE A 259 8.62 -6.99 30.04
C ILE A 259 8.47 -8.50 29.95
N ASN A 260 7.49 -9.05 30.66
CA ASN A 260 7.04 -10.44 30.53
C ASN A 260 5.80 -10.46 29.61
N GLY A 261 5.71 -11.49 28.75
CA GLY A 261 4.57 -11.64 27.83
C GLY A 261 4.69 -10.76 26.58
N LEU A 262 3.55 -10.41 26.01
CA LEU A 262 3.42 -9.63 24.79
C LEU A 262 3.51 -8.13 25.03
N PRO A 263 4.01 -7.34 24.07
CA PRO A 263 3.93 -5.88 24.11
C PRO A 263 2.48 -5.39 23.97
N PRO A 264 2.22 -4.06 24.18
CA PRO A 264 0.86 -3.52 24.24
C PRO A 264 0.09 -3.58 22.91
N SER A 265 0.79 -3.62 21.78
CA SER A 265 0.21 -3.71 20.42
C SER A 265 1.16 -4.45 19.48
N PRO A 266 0.74 -4.78 18.26
CA PRO A 266 1.65 -5.14 17.17
C PRO A 266 2.72 -4.06 16.98
N ILE A 267 3.81 -4.42 16.30
CA ILE A 267 4.91 -3.53 15.94
C ILE A 267 5.00 -3.27 14.43
N ALA A 268 4.18 -3.96 13.64
CA ALA A 268 4.10 -3.83 12.19
C ALA A 268 2.86 -4.55 11.64
N VAL A 269 2.53 -4.27 10.39
CA VAL A 269 1.59 -5.05 9.58
C VAL A 269 2.15 -6.43 9.33
N SER A 270 1.39 -7.48 9.65
CA SER A 270 1.80 -8.88 9.46
C SER A 270 1.27 -9.45 8.15
N SER A 271 2.04 -10.32 7.51
CA SER A 271 1.54 -11.19 6.45
C SER A 271 0.54 -12.22 6.98
N LEU A 272 -0.29 -12.75 6.09
CA LEU A 272 -1.15 -13.89 6.45
C LEU A 272 -0.36 -15.12 6.88
N SER A 273 0.83 -15.34 6.31
CA SER A 273 1.70 -16.46 6.70
C SER A 273 2.17 -16.34 8.14
N SER A 274 2.58 -15.15 8.60
CA SER A 274 2.95 -14.90 10.00
C SER A 274 1.77 -15.08 10.96
N ILE A 275 0.58 -14.57 10.59
CA ILE A 275 -0.64 -14.74 11.39
C ILE A 275 -1.01 -16.23 11.50
N LYS A 276 -0.96 -16.95 10.39
CA LYS A 276 -1.24 -18.38 10.34
C LYS A 276 -0.25 -19.19 11.17
N SER A 277 1.04 -18.90 11.07
CA SER A 277 2.09 -19.58 11.85
C SER A 277 1.84 -19.48 13.36
N VAL A 278 1.44 -18.29 13.83
CA VAL A 278 1.06 -18.10 15.23
C VAL A 278 -0.25 -18.82 15.55
N TYR A 279 -1.26 -18.73 14.68
CA TYR A 279 -2.59 -19.31 14.89
C TYR A 279 -2.53 -20.83 15.02
N GLU A 280 -1.86 -21.49 14.11
CA GLU A 280 -1.71 -22.95 14.09
C GLU A 280 -0.75 -23.46 15.17
N GLY A 281 0.28 -22.68 15.50
CA GLY A 281 1.25 -23.04 16.53
C GLY A 281 1.90 -24.38 16.30
N VAL A 282 2.82 -24.49 15.35
CA VAL A 282 3.50 -25.75 15.04
C VAL A 282 4.24 -26.25 16.29
N PRO A 283 3.98 -27.49 16.74
CA PRO A 283 4.66 -28.05 17.90
C PRO A 283 6.16 -28.12 17.67
N SER A 284 6.94 -27.51 18.54
CA SER A 284 8.40 -27.61 18.58
C SER A 284 8.90 -27.54 20.03
N ASP A 285 10.09 -28.05 20.29
CA ASP A 285 10.74 -27.93 21.60
C ASP A 285 11.79 -26.81 21.62
N TYR A 286 11.87 -26.01 20.56
CA TYR A 286 12.88 -24.95 20.46
C TYR A 286 12.52 -23.76 21.37
N LEU A 287 13.53 -23.22 22.02
CA LEU A 287 13.44 -22.03 22.90
C LEU A 287 14.34 -20.88 22.45
N PHE A 288 15.29 -21.15 21.57
CA PHE A 288 16.29 -20.18 21.13
C PHE A 288 16.50 -20.31 19.62
N PHE A 289 16.83 -19.19 19.00
CA PHE A 289 17.32 -19.14 17.61
C PHE A 289 18.41 -18.08 17.49
N VAL A 290 19.30 -18.23 16.53
CA VAL A 290 20.34 -17.26 16.16
C VAL A 290 20.52 -17.29 14.65
N ALA A 291 20.69 -16.12 14.03
CA ALA A 291 20.96 -16.04 12.60
C ALA A 291 22.26 -16.79 12.25
N ASP A 292 22.18 -17.77 11.37
CA ASP A 292 23.33 -18.52 10.84
C ASP A 292 23.68 -18.09 9.41
N SER A 293 22.79 -17.34 8.77
CA SER A 293 23.03 -16.67 7.49
C SER A 293 22.22 -15.37 7.41
N LYS A 294 22.21 -14.70 6.24
CA LYS A 294 21.39 -13.49 6.02
C LYS A 294 19.89 -13.77 6.03
N THR A 295 19.48 -15.00 5.80
CA THR A 295 18.06 -15.36 5.58
C THR A 295 17.65 -16.62 6.35
N SER A 296 18.51 -17.19 7.21
CA SER A 296 18.20 -18.40 7.97
C SER A 296 18.70 -18.32 9.41
N HIS A 297 18.06 -19.15 10.26
CA HIS A 297 18.35 -19.25 11.67
C HIS A 297 18.63 -20.68 12.07
N TYR A 298 19.56 -20.86 13.01
CA TYR A 298 19.76 -22.08 13.75
C TYR A 298 18.88 -22.10 15.00
N PHE A 299 18.10 -23.17 15.18
CA PHE A 299 17.20 -23.34 16.33
C PHE A 299 17.76 -24.28 17.34
N SER A 300 17.64 -23.98 18.64
CA SER A 300 18.14 -24.82 19.73
C SER A 300 17.11 -24.93 20.87
N LYS A 301 17.18 -26.09 21.57
CA LYS A 301 16.27 -26.37 22.69
C LYS A 301 16.81 -25.85 24.02
N THR A 302 18.11 -25.79 24.17
CA THR A 302 18.77 -25.43 25.41
C THR A 302 19.63 -24.18 25.21
N TYR A 303 19.78 -23.40 26.29
CA TYR A 303 20.67 -22.22 26.29
C TYR A 303 22.15 -22.61 26.03
N LYS A 304 22.55 -23.81 26.47
CA LYS A 304 23.93 -24.32 26.21
C LYS A 304 24.18 -24.55 24.72
N GLU A 305 23.21 -25.15 24.01
CA GLU A 305 23.31 -25.36 22.56
C GLU A 305 23.36 -24.01 21.83
N HIS A 306 22.51 -23.05 22.25
CA HIS A 306 22.48 -21.71 21.72
C HIS A 306 23.82 -20.99 21.86
N LEU A 307 24.42 -20.99 23.07
CA LEU A 307 25.73 -20.37 23.31
C LEU A 307 26.86 -21.05 22.52
N ASN A 308 26.79 -22.39 22.36
CA ASN A 308 27.78 -23.11 21.55
C ASN A 308 27.70 -22.66 20.09
N LYS A 309 26.48 -22.48 19.57
CA LYS A 309 26.27 -22.01 18.19
C LYS A 309 26.73 -20.56 17.99
N ILE A 310 26.45 -19.67 18.93
CA ILE A 310 26.94 -18.28 18.92
C ILE A 310 28.49 -18.26 18.81
N LYS A 311 29.18 -19.07 19.59
CA LYS A 311 30.64 -19.19 19.53
C LYS A 311 31.13 -19.76 18.18
N GLU A 312 30.48 -20.80 17.68
CA GLU A 312 30.79 -21.37 16.36
C GLU A 312 30.67 -20.33 15.25
N LEU A 313 29.67 -19.45 15.33
CA LEU A 313 29.42 -18.36 14.38
C LEU A 313 30.31 -17.12 14.61
N GLY A 314 31.08 -17.08 15.71
CA GLY A 314 31.95 -15.94 16.06
C GLY A 314 31.17 -14.67 16.47
N LEU A 315 29.97 -14.83 17.01
CA LEU A 315 29.07 -13.75 17.45
C LEU A 315 29.20 -13.40 18.94
N ASP A 316 30.15 -13.99 19.63
CA ASP A 316 30.39 -13.85 21.08
C ASP A 316 31.40 -12.73 21.45
N LYS A 317 31.60 -11.73 20.55
CA LYS A 317 32.54 -10.62 20.71
C LYS A 317 31.97 -9.43 21.43
#